data_e14b8c31ef6e6b31b406baa53d2f3cea
#
_entry.id   e14b8c31ef6e6b31b406baa53d2f3cea
#
_cell.length_a   1.000
_cell.length_b   1.000
_cell.length_c   1.000
_cell.angle_alpha   90.00
_cell.angle_beta   90.00
_cell.angle_gamma   90.00
#
_symmetry.space_group_name_H-M   'P 1'
#
loop_
_entity.id
_entity.type
_entity.pdbx_description
1 polymer ?
#
loop_
_entity_poly.entity_id
_entity_poly.type
_entity_poly.pdbx_seq_one_letter_code
_entity_poly.pdbx_strand_id
1 'polypeptide(L)'
;CAVFALPCLMDVVMILILWALGGTVPALAANFAALLCYFLLGCAAIAMGEFLSGLTENPIIAAVAGFSVLLLAYMMPSLRSLFNAGSAVALAVFTAIAGAASLMAGLRTRSFILGCLTFAALCLGLTGLFLLQSAWLTEAFSAVLSVLCFFTPFEDFVNNSFSLPTLVYYLTVTGMFLFFTAQSIEKRRWN
;
A
#
# COMPACT_ATOMS: atom_id res chain seq x y z
N CYS A 1 -11.99 14.57 3.04
CA CYS A 1 -13.16 13.66 2.98
C CYS A 1 -14.42 14.34 2.44
N ALA A 2 -14.79 15.58 2.86
CA ALA A 2 -16.04 16.24 2.39
C ALA A 2 -16.08 16.42 0.86
N VAL A 3 -14.98 16.82 0.22
CA VAL A 3 -14.90 16.98 -1.24
C VAL A 3 -15.05 15.64 -1.96
N PHE A 4 -14.53 14.57 -1.37
CA PHE A 4 -14.63 13.22 -1.94
C PHE A 4 -16.04 12.61 -1.77
N ALA A 5 -16.84 13.11 -0.83
CA ALA A 5 -18.25 12.69 -0.70
C ALA A 5 -19.12 13.15 -1.88
N LEU A 6 -18.75 14.23 -2.59
CA LEU A 6 -19.49 14.74 -3.74
C LEU A 6 -19.58 13.73 -4.91
N PRO A 7 -18.48 13.15 -5.45
CA PRO A 7 -18.57 12.10 -6.45
C PRO A 7 -19.32 10.87 -5.95
N CYS A 8 -19.15 10.47 -4.68
CA CYS A 8 -19.90 9.34 -4.12
C CYS A 8 -21.42 9.59 -4.11
N LEU A 9 -21.87 10.83 -3.89
CA LEU A 9 -23.28 11.20 -4.00
C LEU A 9 -23.79 11.08 -5.45
N MET A 10 -22.96 11.43 -6.44
CA MET A 10 -23.33 11.24 -7.85
C MET A 10 -23.48 9.74 -8.19
N ASP A 11 -22.62 8.87 -7.64
CA ASP A 11 -22.74 7.42 -7.81
C ASP A 11 -24.03 6.89 -7.19
N VAL A 12 -24.46 7.40 -6.03
CA VAL A 12 -25.76 7.06 -5.42
C VAL A 12 -26.90 7.45 -6.37
N VAL A 13 -26.86 8.65 -6.93
CA VAL A 13 -27.88 9.11 -7.89
C VAL A 13 -27.93 8.22 -9.13
N MET A 14 -26.76 7.84 -9.67
CA MET A 14 -26.68 6.91 -10.81
C MET A 14 -27.27 5.53 -10.47
N ILE A 15 -27.01 4.99 -9.29
CA ILE A 15 -27.58 3.71 -8.83
C ILE A 15 -29.11 3.82 -8.76
N LEU A 16 -29.63 4.93 -8.23
CA LEU A 16 -31.09 5.17 -8.15
C LEU A 16 -31.75 5.32 -9.52
N ILE A 17 -31.11 6.02 -10.46
CA ILE A 17 -31.60 6.15 -11.84
C ILE A 17 -31.63 4.80 -12.54
N LEU A 18 -30.57 4.00 -12.41
CA LEU A 18 -30.51 2.65 -12.98
C LEU A 18 -31.58 1.73 -12.38
N TRP A 19 -31.88 1.87 -11.10
CA TRP A 19 -32.96 1.15 -10.45
C TRP A 19 -34.35 1.57 -10.97
N ALA A 20 -34.54 2.86 -11.17
CA ALA A 20 -35.84 3.40 -11.62
C ALA A 20 -36.12 3.12 -13.11
N LEU A 21 -35.11 3.11 -13.98
CA LEU A 21 -35.24 2.97 -15.43
C LEU A 21 -34.92 1.55 -15.94
N GLY A 22 -34.21 0.78 -15.18
CA GLY A 22 -33.55 -0.44 -15.66
C GLY A 22 -34.32 -1.71 -15.37
N GLY A 23 -35.59 -1.91 -15.55
CA GLY A 23 -36.42 -3.14 -15.54
C GLY A 23 -35.83 -4.48 -14.97
N THR A 24 -34.56 -4.55 -14.70
CA THR A 24 -33.85 -5.63 -14.01
C THR A 24 -33.38 -5.11 -12.65
N VAL A 25 -33.67 -5.81 -11.57
CA VAL A 25 -33.26 -5.45 -10.22
C VAL A 25 -31.72 -5.56 -10.13
N PRO A 26 -30.97 -4.45 -10.25
CA PRO A 26 -29.53 -4.53 -9.94
C PRO A 26 -29.42 -5.00 -8.49
N ALA A 27 -28.35 -5.71 -8.16
CA ALA A 27 -28.06 -6.12 -6.80
C ALA A 27 -27.73 -4.85 -5.96
N LEU A 28 -28.78 -4.10 -5.57
CA LEU A 28 -28.68 -2.82 -4.86
C LEU A 28 -27.75 -2.94 -3.65
N ALA A 29 -27.89 -4.03 -2.90
CA ALA A 29 -27.04 -4.28 -1.74
C ALA A 29 -25.55 -4.37 -2.13
N ALA A 30 -25.21 -5.03 -3.23
CA ALA A 30 -23.84 -5.16 -3.71
C ALA A 30 -23.28 -3.80 -4.18
N ASN A 31 -24.10 -3.02 -4.91
CA ASN A 31 -23.70 -1.70 -5.39
C ASN A 31 -23.47 -0.71 -4.24
N PHE A 32 -24.35 -0.69 -3.24
CA PHE A 32 -24.14 0.15 -2.06
C PHE A 32 -22.95 -0.31 -1.22
N ALA A 33 -22.72 -1.61 -1.11
CA ALA A 33 -21.55 -2.14 -0.43
C ALA A 33 -20.25 -1.76 -1.15
N ALA A 34 -20.21 -1.86 -2.48
CA ALA A 34 -19.07 -1.44 -3.30
C ALA A 34 -18.81 0.08 -3.17
N LEU A 35 -19.87 0.91 -3.17
CA LEU A 35 -19.76 2.35 -2.96
C LEU A 35 -19.18 2.69 -1.57
N LEU A 36 -19.60 1.98 -0.53
CA LEU A 36 -19.07 2.16 0.82
C LEU A 36 -17.59 1.79 0.88
N CYS A 37 -17.21 0.68 0.26
CA CYS A 37 -15.81 0.26 0.17
C CYS A 37 -14.97 1.28 -0.61
N TYR A 38 -15.49 1.81 -1.73
CA TYR A 38 -14.87 2.86 -2.52
C TYR A 38 -14.67 4.16 -1.71
N PHE A 39 -15.65 4.55 -0.91
CA PHE A 39 -15.55 5.69 -0.02
C PHE A 39 -14.44 5.50 1.03
N LEU A 40 -14.35 4.32 1.63
CA LEU A 40 -13.31 4.00 2.61
C LEU A 40 -11.92 3.96 1.97
N LEU A 41 -11.78 3.39 0.78
CA LEU A 41 -10.55 3.43 -0.01
C LEU A 41 -10.10 4.88 -0.25
N GLY A 42 -11.02 5.76 -0.65
CA GLY A 42 -10.74 7.17 -0.87
C GLY A 42 -10.33 7.90 0.41
N CYS A 43 -10.97 7.61 1.54
CA CYS A 43 -10.58 8.16 2.85
C CYS A 43 -9.16 7.72 3.24
N ALA A 44 -8.81 6.45 3.00
CA ALA A 44 -7.47 5.94 3.28
C ALA A 44 -6.40 6.57 2.37
N ALA A 45 -6.71 6.76 1.07
CA ALA A 45 -5.83 7.45 0.13
C ALA A 45 -5.61 8.92 0.51
N ILE A 46 -6.66 9.62 0.94
CA ILE A 46 -6.58 11.01 1.43
C ILE A 46 -5.72 11.08 2.70
N ALA A 47 -5.94 10.19 3.68
CA ALA A 47 -5.17 10.14 4.91
C ALA A 47 -3.67 9.90 4.65
N MET A 48 -3.34 9.05 3.67
CA MET A 48 -1.97 8.83 3.21
C MET A 48 -1.38 10.11 2.59
N GLY A 49 -2.14 10.81 1.75
CA GLY A 49 -1.73 12.08 1.16
C GLY A 49 -1.51 13.19 2.20
N GLU A 50 -2.38 13.28 3.21
CA GLU A 50 -2.26 14.21 4.34
C GLU A 50 -0.99 13.93 5.15
N PHE A 51 -0.68 12.65 5.42
CA PHE A 51 0.56 12.26 6.09
C PHE A 51 1.80 12.71 5.31
N LEU A 52 1.86 12.42 4.01
CA LEU A 52 2.98 12.82 3.16
C LEU A 52 3.11 14.35 3.05
N SER A 53 2.00 15.06 2.99
CA SER A 53 1.97 16.53 3.03
C SER A 53 2.49 17.05 4.38
N GLY A 54 2.20 16.36 5.49
CA GLY A 54 2.71 16.69 6.81
C GLY A 54 4.22 16.51 6.97
N LEU A 55 4.89 15.72 6.12
CA LEU A 55 6.33 15.48 6.19
C LEU A 55 7.18 16.57 5.52
N THR A 56 6.61 17.36 4.62
CA THR A 56 7.33 18.39 3.83
C THR A 56 6.66 19.76 3.95
N GLU A 57 7.45 20.81 3.88
CA GLU A 57 6.96 22.21 3.86
C GLU A 57 6.66 22.70 2.44
N ASN A 58 7.17 22.01 1.43
CA ASN A 58 6.98 22.39 0.05
C ASN A 58 5.75 21.67 -0.55
N PRO A 59 4.70 22.40 -0.93
CA PRO A 59 3.47 21.81 -1.47
C PRO A 59 3.68 21.04 -2.78
N ILE A 60 4.67 21.43 -3.59
CA ILE A 60 4.98 20.72 -4.84
C ILE A 60 5.60 19.36 -4.53
N ILE A 61 6.54 19.29 -3.59
CA ILE A 61 7.16 18.02 -3.15
C ILE A 61 6.11 17.13 -2.51
N ALA A 62 5.20 17.69 -1.71
CA ALA A 62 4.09 16.96 -1.11
C ALA A 62 3.19 16.31 -2.18
N ALA A 63 2.79 17.08 -3.19
CA ALA A 63 1.93 16.61 -4.27
C ALA A 63 2.61 15.50 -5.10
N VAL A 64 3.88 15.70 -5.47
CA VAL A 64 4.65 14.69 -6.22
C VAL A 64 4.85 13.42 -5.41
N ALA A 65 5.19 13.53 -4.11
CA ALA A 65 5.34 12.39 -3.23
C ALA A 65 4.03 11.61 -3.06
N GLY A 66 2.91 12.31 -2.81
CA GLY A 66 1.58 11.71 -2.68
C GLY A 66 1.17 10.97 -3.96
N PHE A 67 1.31 11.62 -5.12
CA PHE A 67 1.02 11.00 -6.40
C PHE A 67 1.90 9.77 -6.66
N SER A 68 3.21 9.88 -6.39
CA SER A 68 4.15 8.76 -6.61
C SER A 68 3.82 7.56 -5.74
N VAL A 69 3.48 7.76 -4.46
CA VAL A 69 3.11 6.68 -3.55
C VAL A 69 1.81 6.01 -3.97
N LEU A 70 0.79 6.79 -4.34
CA LEU A 70 -0.49 6.24 -4.82
C LEU A 70 -0.32 5.50 -6.16
N LEU A 71 0.50 6.04 -7.07
CA LEU A 71 0.82 5.38 -8.33
C LEU A 71 1.55 4.05 -8.11
N LEU A 72 2.54 4.03 -7.22
CA LEU A 72 3.23 2.79 -6.85
C LEU A 72 2.26 1.78 -6.22
N ALA A 73 1.38 2.22 -5.32
CA ALA A 73 0.37 1.36 -4.72
C ALA A 73 -0.60 0.78 -5.78
N TYR A 74 -0.96 1.58 -6.78
CA TYR A 74 -1.79 1.13 -7.91
C TYR A 74 -1.07 0.13 -8.81
N MET A 75 0.24 0.31 -9.05
CA MET A 75 1.05 -0.60 -9.85
C MET A 75 1.44 -1.90 -9.13
N MET A 76 1.25 -1.96 -7.81
CA MET A 76 1.69 -3.09 -6.98
C MET A 76 1.13 -4.46 -7.41
N PRO A 77 -0.16 -4.62 -7.78
CA PRO A 77 -0.69 -5.89 -8.26
C PRO A 77 0.03 -6.38 -9.52
N SER A 78 0.31 -5.46 -10.46
CA SER A 78 1.05 -5.77 -11.70
C SER A 78 2.50 -6.16 -11.41
N LEU A 79 3.16 -5.45 -10.49
CA LEU A 79 4.51 -5.81 -10.02
C LEU A 79 4.51 -7.17 -9.34
N ARG A 80 3.51 -7.46 -8.49
CA ARG A 80 3.35 -8.77 -7.85
C ARG A 80 3.25 -9.90 -8.87
N SER A 81 2.52 -9.72 -9.96
CA SER A 81 2.39 -10.73 -11.01
C SER A 81 3.72 -11.00 -11.74
N LEU A 82 4.53 -9.96 -11.95
CA LEU A 82 5.87 -10.08 -12.52
C LEU A 82 6.85 -10.79 -11.56
N PHE A 83 6.75 -10.49 -10.26
CA PHE A 83 7.62 -11.08 -9.26
C PHE A 83 7.21 -12.49 -8.82
N ASN A 84 5.96 -12.90 -9.04
CA ASN A 84 5.51 -14.28 -8.82
C ASN A 84 6.11 -15.29 -9.83
N ALA A 85 6.86 -14.80 -10.80
CA ALA A 85 7.46 -15.63 -11.87
C ALA A 85 8.61 -16.55 -11.41
N GLY A 86 9.07 -16.48 -10.15
CA GLY A 86 10.06 -17.43 -9.63
C GLY A 86 10.77 -17.01 -8.35
N SER A 87 11.23 -17.99 -7.62
CA SER A 87 12.02 -17.84 -6.39
C SER A 87 13.31 -17.03 -6.57
N ALA A 88 13.87 -17.04 -7.80
CA ALA A 88 15.06 -16.26 -8.15
C ALA A 88 14.82 -14.74 -8.13
N VAL A 89 13.62 -14.28 -8.50
CA VAL A 89 13.27 -12.85 -8.48
C VAL A 89 13.09 -12.36 -7.05
N ALA A 90 12.45 -13.14 -6.18
CA ALA A 90 12.36 -12.85 -4.76
C ALA A 90 13.75 -12.70 -4.13
N LEU A 91 14.66 -13.60 -4.45
CA LEU A 91 16.05 -13.55 -3.99
C LEU A 91 16.77 -12.28 -4.50
N ALA A 92 16.60 -11.91 -5.77
CA ALA A 92 17.20 -10.70 -6.33
C ALA A 92 16.70 -9.43 -5.64
N VAL A 93 15.40 -9.33 -5.31
CA VAL A 93 14.83 -8.18 -4.60
C VAL A 93 15.35 -8.14 -3.15
N PHE A 94 15.37 -9.26 -2.44
CA PHE A 94 15.90 -9.28 -1.07
C PHE A 94 17.40 -8.95 -1.02
N THR A 95 18.18 -9.41 -2.01
CA THR A 95 19.61 -9.04 -2.10
C THR A 95 19.80 -7.55 -2.41
N ALA A 96 18.94 -6.95 -3.24
CA ALA A 96 18.96 -5.51 -3.50
C ALA A 96 18.62 -4.70 -2.24
N ILE A 97 17.61 -5.11 -1.48
CA ILE A 97 17.24 -4.50 -0.20
C ILE A 97 18.39 -4.63 0.82
N ALA A 98 19.00 -5.81 0.92
CA ALA A 98 20.15 -6.05 1.77
C ALA A 98 21.34 -5.18 1.36
N GLY A 99 21.56 -4.98 0.06
CA GLY A 99 22.56 -4.07 -0.50
C GLY A 99 22.32 -2.62 -0.08
N ALA A 100 21.09 -2.13 -0.22
CA ALA A 100 20.72 -0.79 0.22
C ALA A 100 20.88 -0.60 1.74
N ALA A 101 20.49 -1.58 2.54
CA ALA A 101 20.65 -1.55 3.99
C ALA A 101 22.12 -1.55 4.43
N SER A 102 22.95 -2.36 3.76
CA SER A 102 24.39 -2.41 4.03
C SER A 102 25.11 -1.13 3.63
N LEU A 103 24.71 -0.52 2.51
CA LEU A 103 25.20 0.81 2.10
C LEU A 103 24.84 1.88 3.13
N MET A 104 23.59 1.91 3.60
CA MET A 104 23.18 2.84 4.66
C MET A 104 23.96 2.62 5.96
N ALA A 105 24.17 1.37 6.36
CA ALA A 105 24.96 1.03 7.53
C ALA A 105 26.43 1.48 7.37
N GLY A 106 27.05 1.23 6.22
CA GLY A 106 28.41 1.67 5.90
C GLY A 106 28.58 3.18 5.91
N LEU A 107 27.63 3.93 5.35
CA LEU A 107 27.61 5.40 5.36
C LEU A 107 27.44 5.95 6.78
N ARG A 108 26.59 5.32 7.60
CA ARG A 108 26.33 5.76 8.98
C ARG A 108 27.51 5.49 9.92
N THR A 109 28.22 4.39 9.71
CA THR A 109 29.40 4.00 10.51
C THR A 109 30.72 4.58 9.97
N ARG A 110 30.69 5.28 8.83
CA ARG A 110 31.89 5.78 8.11
C ARG A 110 32.96 4.71 7.87
N SER A 111 32.60 3.45 7.84
CA SER A 111 33.47 2.31 7.65
C SER A 111 33.02 1.46 6.47
N PHE A 112 33.75 1.54 5.37
CA PHE A 112 33.46 0.73 4.16
C PHE A 112 33.59 -0.77 4.44
N ILE A 113 34.51 -1.17 5.31
CA ILE A 113 34.76 -2.57 5.68
C ILE A 113 33.52 -3.16 6.38
N LEU A 114 32.91 -2.42 7.32
CA LEU A 114 31.68 -2.84 8.00
C LEU A 114 30.51 -2.97 7.02
N GLY A 115 30.37 -2.06 6.06
CA GLY A 115 29.36 -2.15 5.01
C GLY A 115 29.52 -3.42 4.15
N CYS A 116 30.74 -3.73 3.71
CA CYS A 116 31.01 -4.95 2.93
C CYS A 116 30.77 -6.23 3.76
N LEU A 117 31.13 -6.23 5.03
CA LEU A 117 30.99 -7.39 5.90
C LEU A 117 29.49 -7.67 6.22
N THR A 118 28.70 -6.63 6.46
CA THR A 118 27.24 -6.75 6.64
C THR A 118 26.55 -7.22 5.36
N PHE A 119 26.97 -6.73 4.19
CA PHE A 119 26.44 -7.20 2.91
C PHE A 119 26.76 -8.67 2.67
N ALA A 120 27.99 -9.09 2.86
CA ALA A 120 28.42 -10.48 2.70
C ALA A 120 27.64 -11.41 3.66
N ALA A 121 27.48 -11.03 4.93
CA ALA A 121 26.72 -11.79 5.90
C ALA A 121 25.24 -11.93 5.53
N LEU A 122 24.60 -10.84 5.05
CA LEU A 122 23.21 -10.86 4.60
C LEU A 122 23.04 -11.72 3.33
N CYS A 123 23.95 -11.61 2.36
CA CYS A 123 23.91 -12.43 1.15
C CYS A 123 24.08 -13.91 1.46
N LEU A 124 25.02 -14.27 2.35
CA LEU A 124 25.20 -15.67 2.79
C LEU A 124 23.98 -16.20 3.53
N GLY A 125 23.38 -15.40 4.39
CA GLY A 125 22.13 -15.75 5.07
C GLY A 125 20.96 -15.96 4.11
N LEU A 126 20.76 -15.06 3.16
CA LEU A 126 19.71 -15.14 2.14
C LEU A 126 19.90 -16.33 1.20
N THR A 127 21.11 -16.55 0.72
CA THR A 127 21.42 -17.73 -0.14
C THR A 127 21.30 -19.03 0.63
N GLY A 128 21.68 -19.09 1.90
CA GLY A 128 21.47 -20.24 2.77
C GLY A 128 19.99 -20.55 2.96
N LEU A 129 19.16 -19.54 3.26
CA LEU A 129 17.71 -19.67 3.36
C LEU A 129 17.07 -20.10 2.03
N PHE A 130 17.55 -19.59 0.92
CA PHE A 130 17.08 -19.97 -0.41
C PHE A 130 17.34 -21.44 -0.73
N LEU A 131 18.52 -21.95 -0.37
CA LEU A 131 18.87 -23.35 -0.58
C LEU A 131 18.12 -24.32 0.34
N LEU A 132 17.81 -23.88 1.57
CA LEU A 132 17.13 -24.71 2.56
C LEU A 132 15.59 -24.68 2.41
N GLN A 133 15.00 -23.51 2.10
CA GLN A 133 13.54 -23.33 2.02
C GLN A 133 13.16 -22.22 1.03
N SER A 134 13.24 -22.49 -0.27
CA SER A 134 12.83 -21.53 -1.30
C SER A 134 11.34 -21.14 -1.22
N ALA A 135 10.48 -22.04 -0.76
CA ALA A 135 9.06 -21.82 -0.59
C ALA A 135 8.76 -20.74 0.47
N TRP A 136 9.44 -20.78 1.61
CA TRP A 136 9.24 -19.80 2.69
C TRP A 136 9.62 -18.38 2.29
N LEU A 137 10.68 -18.24 1.48
CA LEU A 137 11.12 -16.94 0.97
C LEU A 137 10.09 -16.32 0.00
N THR A 138 9.49 -17.15 -0.85
CA THR A 138 8.43 -16.71 -1.77
C THR A 138 7.13 -16.38 -1.03
N GLU A 139 6.77 -17.15 -0.02
CA GLU A 139 5.60 -16.85 0.84
C GLU A 139 5.79 -15.56 1.64
N ALA A 140 6.93 -15.37 2.29
CA ALA A 140 7.24 -14.14 3.00
C ALA A 140 7.24 -12.92 2.06
N PHE A 141 7.80 -13.06 0.86
CA PHE A 141 7.80 -12.00 -0.13
C PHE A 141 6.39 -11.68 -0.64
N SER A 142 5.58 -12.70 -0.94
CA SER A 142 4.19 -12.51 -1.35
C SER A 142 3.34 -11.90 -0.23
N ALA A 143 3.59 -12.24 1.04
CA ALA A 143 2.92 -11.65 2.19
C ALA A 143 3.28 -10.16 2.34
N VAL A 144 4.55 -9.78 2.21
CA VAL A 144 4.96 -8.36 2.23
C VAL A 144 4.33 -7.59 1.08
N LEU A 145 4.36 -8.14 -0.13
CA LEU A 145 3.72 -7.52 -1.30
C LEU A 145 2.20 -7.39 -1.13
N SER A 146 1.54 -8.37 -0.51
CA SER A 146 0.09 -8.31 -0.28
C SER A 146 -0.31 -7.17 0.66
N VAL A 147 0.50 -6.88 1.67
CA VAL A 147 0.28 -5.73 2.58
C VAL A 147 0.44 -4.39 1.85
N LEU A 148 1.35 -4.33 0.86
CA LEU A 148 1.56 -3.15 0.03
C LEU A 148 0.54 -3.00 -1.11
N CYS A 149 -0.23 -4.05 -1.44
CA CYS A 149 -1.29 -4.02 -2.44
C CYS A 149 -2.55 -3.30 -1.90
N PHE A 150 -2.51 -1.98 -1.87
CA PHE A 150 -3.55 -1.13 -1.31
C PHE A 150 -4.91 -1.24 -2.06
N PHE A 151 -4.89 -1.47 -3.36
CA PHE A 151 -6.09 -1.52 -4.20
C PHE A 151 -6.68 -2.94 -4.35
N THR A 152 -5.90 -3.99 -4.14
CA THR A 152 -6.35 -5.38 -4.31
C THR A 152 -7.55 -5.74 -3.43
N PRO A 153 -7.62 -5.36 -2.12
CA PRO A 153 -8.78 -5.68 -1.30
C PRO A 153 -10.08 -5.07 -1.83
N PHE A 154 -10.01 -3.94 -2.54
CA PHE A 154 -11.16 -3.33 -3.20
C PHE A 154 -11.63 -4.14 -4.41
N GLU A 155 -10.71 -4.59 -5.26
CA GLU A 155 -11.03 -5.44 -6.42
C GLU A 155 -11.66 -6.75 -5.98
N ASP A 156 -11.10 -7.40 -4.95
CA ASP A 156 -11.65 -8.61 -4.36
C ASP A 156 -13.04 -8.39 -3.78
N PHE A 157 -13.26 -7.24 -3.15
CA PHE A 157 -14.56 -6.86 -2.58
C PHE A 157 -15.64 -6.70 -3.66
N VAL A 158 -15.31 -6.04 -4.77
CA VAL A 158 -16.24 -5.83 -5.90
C VAL A 158 -16.56 -7.15 -6.61
N ASN A 159 -15.58 -8.05 -6.74
CA ASN A 159 -15.72 -9.30 -7.47
C ASN A 159 -16.35 -10.44 -6.64
N ASN A 160 -16.13 -10.49 -5.33
CA ASN A 160 -16.40 -11.66 -4.49
C ASN A 160 -17.50 -11.46 -3.43
N SER A 161 -18.24 -10.36 -3.43
CA SER A 161 -19.23 -10.09 -2.38
C SER A 161 -18.61 -9.44 -1.12
N PHE A 162 -19.51 -8.93 -0.29
CA PHE A 162 -19.23 -8.20 0.93
C PHE A 162 -18.23 -8.92 1.86
N SER A 163 -17.03 -8.37 1.99
CA SER A 163 -16.02 -8.87 2.92
C SER A 163 -15.74 -7.87 4.06
N LEU A 164 -16.13 -8.24 5.28
CA LEU A 164 -15.84 -7.46 6.49
C LEU A 164 -14.33 -7.18 6.70
N PRO A 165 -13.42 -8.12 6.43
CA PRO A 165 -11.98 -7.86 6.54
C PRO A 165 -11.49 -6.67 5.72
N THR A 166 -12.01 -6.45 4.52
CA THR A 166 -11.65 -5.33 3.65
C THR A 166 -12.04 -3.97 4.26
N LEU A 167 -13.23 -3.89 4.87
CA LEU A 167 -13.69 -2.67 5.55
C LEU A 167 -12.79 -2.34 6.75
N VAL A 168 -12.49 -3.36 7.57
CA VAL A 168 -11.60 -3.21 8.73
C VAL A 168 -10.20 -2.79 8.29
N TYR A 169 -9.70 -3.35 7.20
CA TYR A 169 -8.41 -2.99 6.62
C TYR A 169 -8.34 -1.49 6.30
N TYR A 170 -9.30 -0.96 5.51
CA TYR A 170 -9.29 0.47 5.15
C TYR A 170 -9.49 1.40 6.34
N LEU A 171 -10.33 1.03 7.31
CA LEU A 171 -10.49 1.78 8.55
C LEU A 171 -9.18 1.82 9.36
N THR A 172 -8.50 0.69 9.47
CA THR A 172 -7.22 0.58 10.19
C THR A 172 -6.14 1.40 9.50
N VAL A 173 -6.04 1.31 8.18
CA VAL A 173 -5.07 2.10 7.38
C VAL A 173 -5.34 3.60 7.54
N THR A 174 -6.60 4.02 7.43
CA THR A 174 -7.00 5.43 7.62
C THR A 174 -6.61 5.91 9.01
N GLY A 175 -6.97 5.16 10.05
CA GLY A 175 -6.66 5.50 11.44
C GLY A 175 -5.16 5.59 11.70
N MET A 176 -4.38 4.66 11.15
CA MET A 176 -2.93 4.64 11.28
C MET A 176 -2.26 5.87 10.65
N PHE A 177 -2.65 6.24 9.41
CA PHE A 177 -2.09 7.41 8.75
C PHE A 177 -2.51 8.72 9.41
N LEU A 178 -3.75 8.84 9.89
CA LEU A 178 -4.21 9.99 10.66
C LEU A 178 -3.44 10.13 11.99
N PHE A 179 -3.17 9.02 12.67
CA PHE A 179 -2.37 9.01 13.89
C PHE A 179 -0.92 9.48 13.60
N PHE A 180 -0.29 8.98 12.55
CA PHE A 180 1.05 9.43 12.15
C PHE A 180 1.07 10.90 11.73
N THR A 181 0.02 11.38 11.06
CA THR A 181 -0.14 12.79 10.73
C THR A 181 -0.18 13.66 11.98
N ALA A 182 -0.99 13.26 12.95
CA ALA A 182 -1.10 13.97 14.24
C ALA A 182 0.25 14.02 14.95
N GLN A 183 0.95 12.89 15.06
CA GLN A 183 2.29 12.84 15.66
C GLN A 183 3.34 13.69 14.90
N SER A 184 3.27 13.70 13.57
CA SER A 184 4.19 14.50 12.74
C SER A 184 4.01 16.00 13.00
N ILE A 185 2.74 16.44 13.14
CA ILE A 185 2.41 17.84 13.43
C ILE A 185 2.82 18.22 14.86
N GLU A 186 2.56 17.36 15.85
CA GLU A 186 2.99 17.61 17.23
C GLU A 186 4.51 17.73 17.34
N LYS A 187 5.28 16.87 16.69
CA LYS A 187 6.74 16.93 16.70
C LYS A 187 7.28 18.23 16.11
N ARG A 188 6.63 18.81 15.12
CA ARG A 188 7.00 20.11 14.55
C ARG A 188 6.69 21.30 15.50
N ARG A 189 5.72 21.13 16.37
CA ARG A 189 5.33 22.18 17.33
C ARG A 189 6.32 22.32 18.50
N TRP A 190 7.11 21.28 18.75
CA TRP A 190 8.05 21.24 19.87
C TRP A 190 9.53 21.52 19.45
N ASN A 191 9.81 21.68 18.16
CA ASN A 191 11.09 22.14 17.61
C ASN A 191 10.97 23.58 17.10
#